data_5379c987543bd3defe7b6fddf5da96a0
#
_entry.id   5379c987543bd3defe7b6fddf5da96a0
#
_cell.length_a   1.000
_cell.length_b   1.000
_cell.length_c   1.000
_cell.angle_alpha   90.00
_cell.angle_beta   90.00
_cell.angle_gamma   90.00
#
_symmetry.space_group_name_H-M   'P 1'
#
loop_
_entity.id
_entity.type
_entity.pdbx_description
1 polymer ?
#
loop_
_entity_poly.entity_id
_entity_poly.type
_entity_poly.pdbx_seq_one_letter_code
_entity_poly.pdbx_strand_id
1 'polypeptide(L)'
;MQIISASNLEKTFTDNTNAIKKINFSIFSGKITGIVGPDGAGKTTLIRMLTGLLSPTFGELKVLNYNMPNTSSDFLQQIGYMPQKFGLYEDLTVYENLKLYSDLQNIENSNNRIDELLTFTSLKKFQDRLAGKLSGGMKQKLGLACALIKKPKLLLLDEPGVGVDPISRIELWEIVQKLLEDDIAVVWSTSYLDEAQNCDEVILLNEGNCLYQGTPQNLKENMKDRVFLISGIFLQKRETLTKILEQDEILDAVLVGSKIRINLKKNTTLSKEFIYKLGEDVKIEAIEPIFEDCFVDILNIKTKAHSQLVENMKNIEKSSLKLIEAKSLTKKFGNFVATDNIDFEIGNGEIFGFLGPNGAGKSTTFKMLCGLLTPTFGTAKVLGEDLYKSNSNIKNSIGYMAQKFSLYGNLKIKDNLDFFSGIYGLKNKKREEKIEEMIEIFDFKNYLHLNANSLPLGIKQRLSLACSVMHEPKVLFLDEPTSGVDPITRKEFWTHINGMVKKGVSIMVTTHFMDEAEYCDKIMLIYKGKNIASGTPDELKALVGPNASMQDAFITLVKKYDKEDL
;
A
#
# COMPACT_ATOMS: atom_id res chain seq x y z
N MET A 1 15.32 22.79 -18.42
CA MET A 1 14.77 22.91 -19.80
C MET A 1 13.47 22.13 -19.85
N GLN A 2 12.43 22.59 -20.62
CA GLN A 2 11.22 21.79 -20.83
C GLN A 2 11.50 20.61 -21.74
N ILE A 3 11.18 19.41 -21.29
CA ILE A 3 11.46 18.16 -22.03
C ILE A 3 10.19 17.43 -22.45
N ILE A 4 9.07 17.66 -21.77
CA ILE A 4 7.75 17.14 -22.14
C ILE A 4 6.76 18.29 -22.15
N SER A 5 5.91 18.34 -23.17
CA SER A 5 4.76 19.24 -23.23
C SER A 5 3.55 18.50 -23.79
N ALA A 6 2.41 18.69 -23.14
CA ALA A 6 1.13 18.17 -23.59
C ALA A 6 0.10 19.29 -23.69
N SER A 7 -0.68 19.29 -24.76
CA SER A 7 -1.72 20.27 -25.04
C SER A 7 -3.01 19.57 -25.45
N ASN A 8 -4.08 19.76 -24.68
CA ASN A 8 -5.38 19.12 -24.89
C ASN A 8 -5.28 17.59 -25.14
N LEU A 9 -4.39 16.94 -24.42
CA LEU A 9 -4.07 15.53 -24.62
C LEU A 9 -5.23 14.64 -24.17
N GLU A 10 -5.70 13.76 -25.07
CA GLU A 10 -6.77 12.80 -24.78
C GLU A 10 -6.38 11.38 -25.18
N LYS A 11 -6.92 10.41 -24.44
CA LYS A 11 -6.88 9.00 -24.80
C LYS A 11 -8.18 8.31 -24.48
N THR A 12 -8.85 7.86 -25.53
CA THR A 12 -10.05 7.01 -25.49
C THR A 12 -9.69 5.66 -26.09
N PHE A 13 -10.06 4.56 -25.43
CA PHE A 13 -9.89 3.19 -25.92
C PHE A 13 -11.11 2.77 -26.76
N THR A 14 -10.98 1.63 -27.45
CA THR A 14 -12.02 1.08 -28.34
C THR A 14 -13.32 0.68 -27.63
N ASP A 15 -13.25 0.42 -26.33
CA ASP A 15 -14.39 0.17 -25.45
C ASP A 15 -15.05 1.45 -24.92
N ASN A 16 -14.71 2.60 -25.48
CA ASN A 16 -15.14 3.94 -25.05
C ASN A 16 -14.65 4.38 -23.66
N THR A 17 -13.66 3.70 -23.09
CA THR A 17 -13.04 4.15 -21.86
C THR A 17 -12.17 5.37 -22.11
N ASN A 18 -12.53 6.52 -21.51
CA ASN A 18 -11.77 7.76 -21.55
C ASN A 18 -10.69 7.75 -20.45
N ALA A 19 -9.50 7.25 -20.79
CA ALA A 19 -8.41 7.11 -19.83
C ALA A 19 -7.67 8.44 -19.54
N ILE A 20 -7.65 9.37 -20.49
CA ILE A 20 -7.10 10.72 -20.35
C ILE A 20 -8.04 11.71 -21.03
N LYS A 21 -8.38 12.82 -20.34
CA LYS A 21 -9.43 13.78 -20.72
C LYS A 21 -8.88 15.21 -20.79
N LYS A 22 -8.48 15.67 -21.98
CA LYS A 22 -8.03 17.04 -22.29
C LYS A 22 -7.03 17.64 -21.28
N ILE A 23 -5.99 16.89 -20.94
CA ILE A 23 -5.01 17.38 -19.98
C ILE A 23 -3.94 18.26 -20.67
N ASN A 24 -3.47 19.26 -19.92
CA ASN A 24 -2.32 20.09 -20.29
C ASN A 24 -1.29 19.99 -19.19
N PHE A 25 -0.02 19.75 -19.54
CA PHE A 25 1.07 19.71 -18.56
C PHE A 25 2.44 19.90 -19.21
N SER A 26 3.44 20.22 -18.38
CA SER A 26 4.84 20.35 -18.78
C SER A 26 5.75 19.67 -17.78
N ILE A 27 6.83 19.02 -18.24
CA ILE A 27 7.86 18.42 -17.39
C ILE A 27 9.22 18.97 -17.80
N PHE A 28 10.08 19.19 -16.80
CA PHE A 28 11.40 19.84 -16.96
C PHE A 28 12.54 18.89 -16.63
N SER A 29 13.75 19.13 -17.24
CA SER A 29 14.95 18.35 -16.94
C SER A 29 15.47 18.57 -15.52
N GLY A 30 16.28 17.62 -15.02
CA GLY A 30 16.96 17.72 -13.73
C GLY A 30 16.01 17.70 -12.51
N LYS A 31 14.81 17.14 -12.67
CA LYS A 31 13.79 17.03 -11.62
C LYS A 31 13.12 15.67 -11.61
N ILE A 32 12.59 15.29 -10.44
CA ILE A 32 11.66 14.18 -10.31
C ILE A 32 10.23 14.74 -10.37
N THR A 33 9.52 14.41 -11.44
CA THR A 33 8.09 14.75 -11.56
C THR A 33 7.23 13.53 -11.24
N GLY A 34 6.42 13.64 -10.18
CA GLY A 34 5.46 12.61 -9.77
C GLY A 34 4.19 12.64 -10.62
N ILE A 35 3.80 11.52 -11.23
CA ILE A 35 2.44 11.33 -11.75
C ILE A 35 1.65 10.58 -10.69
N VAL A 36 0.78 11.29 -9.97
CA VAL A 36 0.12 10.83 -8.75
C VAL A 36 -1.37 10.64 -8.97
N GLY A 37 -1.96 9.62 -8.40
CA GLY A 37 -3.41 9.43 -8.47
C GLY A 37 -3.84 8.00 -8.10
N PRO A 38 -5.15 7.78 -7.87
CA PRO A 38 -5.68 6.47 -7.54
C PRO A 38 -5.55 5.48 -8.70
N ASP A 39 -5.93 4.23 -8.42
CA ASP A 39 -6.02 3.19 -9.45
C ASP A 39 -7.04 3.60 -10.51
N GLY A 40 -6.68 3.40 -11.78
CA GLY A 40 -7.53 3.82 -12.89
C GLY A 40 -7.46 5.33 -13.23
N ALA A 41 -6.68 6.14 -12.53
CA ALA A 41 -6.56 7.58 -12.82
C ALA A 41 -5.94 7.91 -14.19
N GLY A 42 -5.32 6.94 -14.87
CA GLY A 42 -4.69 7.12 -16.17
C GLY A 42 -3.16 7.19 -16.15
N LYS A 43 -2.49 6.97 -14.99
CA LYS A 43 -1.04 7.06 -14.81
C LYS A 43 -0.25 6.22 -15.83
N THR A 44 -0.47 4.92 -15.85
CA THR A 44 0.19 3.99 -16.80
C THR A 44 -0.15 4.33 -18.26
N THR A 45 -1.38 4.76 -18.55
CA THR A 45 -1.77 5.22 -19.88
C THR A 45 -0.94 6.41 -20.33
N LEU A 46 -0.78 7.40 -19.45
CA LEU A 46 0.05 8.57 -19.72
C LEU A 46 1.51 8.18 -19.95
N ILE A 47 2.10 7.36 -19.07
CA ILE A 47 3.48 6.89 -19.24
C ILE A 47 3.66 6.15 -20.58
N ARG A 48 2.73 5.29 -20.97
CA ARG A 48 2.80 4.58 -22.26
C ARG A 48 2.70 5.53 -23.46
N MET A 49 1.99 6.64 -23.34
CA MET A 49 2.01 7.68 -24.39
C MET A 49 3.35 8.40 -24.42
N LEU A 50 3.97 8.68 -23.27
CA LEU A 50 5.31 9.29 -23.16
C LEU A 50 6.40 8.39 -23.76
N THR A 51 6.24 7.07 -23.68
CA THR A 51 7.20 6.10 -24.27
C THR A 51 6.99 5.88 -25.77
N GLY A 52 5.89 6.37 -26.36
CA GLY A 52 5.51 6.07 -27.75
C GLY A 52 4.81 4.74 -27.95
N LEU A 53 4.63 3.93 -26.88
CA LEU A 53 3.91 2.64 -26.94
C LEU A 53 2.42 2.80 -27.16
N LEU A 54 1.87 3.98 -26.94
CA LEU A 54 0.45 4.28 -27.07
C LEU A 54 0.26 5.65 -27.75
N SER A 55 -0.57 5.70 -28.78
CA SER A 55 -0.91 6.94 -29.48
C SER A 55 -1.98 7.71 -28.73
N PRO A 56 -1.88 9.04 -28.59
CA PRO A 56 -3.00 9.87 -28.23
C PRO A 56 -4.19 9.71 -29.19
N THR A 57 -5.41 9.92 -28.70
CA THR A 57 -6.59 9.99 -29.58
C THR A 57 -6.80 11.40 -30.10
N PHE A 58 -6.45 12.40 -29.28
CA PHE A 58 -6.53 13.81 -29.63
C PHE A 58 -5.46 14.61 -28.86
N GLY A 59 -5.16 15.84 -29.34
CA GLY A 59 -4.20 16.75 -28.73
C GLY A 59 -2.76 16.53 -29.19
N GLU A 60 -1.85 17.32 -28.64
CA GLU A 60 -0.44 17.29 -28.97
C GLU A 60 0.38 16.81 -27.76
N LEU A 61 1.35 15.95 -28.04
CA LEU A 61 2.33 15.49 -27.05
C LEU A 61 3.73 15.54 -27.65
N LYS A 62 4.63 16.26 -27.00
CA LYS A 62 6.05 16.30 -27.37
C LYS A 62 6.90 15.77 -26.22
N VAL A 63 7.86 14.91 -26.55
CA VAL A 63 8.81 14.32 -25.60
C VAL A 63 10.22 14.46 -26.20
N LEU A 64 11.15 15.10 -25.50
CA LEU A 64 12.52 15.35 -25.96
C LEU A 64 12.58 15.96 -27.39
N ASN A 65 11.67 16.88 -27.70
CA ASN A 65 11.47 17.52 -29.00
C ASN A 65 10.86 16.62 -30.11
N TYR A 66 10.52 15.37 -29.82
CA TYR A 66 9.82 14.49 -30.75
C TYR A 66 8.30 14.60 -30.56
N ASN A 67 7.57 14.70 -31.66
CA ASN A 67 6.09 14.60 -31.63
C ASN A 67 5.71 13.14 -31.42
N MET A 68 4.79 12.89 -30.48
CA MET A 68 4.34 11.54 -30.15
C MET A 68 3.09 11.13 -30.94
N PRO A 69 2.94 9.86 -31.35
CA PRO A 69 3.85 8.75 -31.04
C PRO A 69 5.12 8.77 -31.88
N ASN A 70 6.25 8.46 -31.27
CA ASN A 70 7.53 8.30 -31.96
C ASN A 70 8.24 7.04 -31.45
N THR A 71 8.68 6.20 -32.37
CA THR A 71 9.40 4.94 -32.09
C THR A 71 10.71 4.85 -32.85
N SER A 72 11.26 6.02 -33.30
CA SER A 72 12.56 6.04 -33.94
C SER A 72 13.67 5.57 -32.99
N SER A 73 14.70 4.96 -33.54
CA SER A 73 15.86 4.50 -32.78
C SER A 73 16.45 5.63 -31.93
N ASP A 74 16.59 6.83 -32.53
CA ASP A 74 17.17 8.01 -31.87
C ASP A 74 16.36 8.46 -30.66
N PHE A 75 15.01 8.39 -30.73
CA PHE A 75 14.14 8.68 -29.60
C PHE A 75 14.27 7.59 -28.54
N LEU A 76 14.15 6.32 -28.93
CA LEU A 76 14.20 5.19 -28.01
C LEU A 76 15.55 5.05 -27.29
N GLN A 77 16.64 5.56 -27.88
CA GLN A 77 17.93 5.61 -27.20
C GLN A 77 18.00 6.64 -26.08
N GLN A 78 17.15 7.67 -26.09
CA GLN A 78 17.17 8.75 -25.11
C GLN A 78 16.21 8.51 -23.93
N ILE A 79 15.39 7.46 -23.96
CA ILE A 79 14.45 7.14 -22.89
C ILE A 79 14.80 5.81 -22.20
N GLY A 80 14.64 5.78 -20.86
CA GLY A 80 14.61 4.57 -20.06
C GLY A 80 13.18 4.34 -19.57
N TYR A 81 12.67 3.14 -19.69
CA TYR A 81 11.33 2.81 -19.21
C TYR A 81 11.34 1.58 -18.33
N MET A 82 10.78 1.71 -17.16
CA MET A 82 10.56 0.63 -16.21
C MET A 82 9.06 0.44 -16.02
N PRO A 83 8.47 -0.63 -16.57
CA PRO A 83 7.04 -0.89 -16.45
C PRO A 83 6.66 -1.41 -15.06
N GLN A 84 5.40 -1.25 -14.67
CA GLN A 84 4.84 -1.72 -13.40
C GLN A 84 5.06 -3.24 -13.17
N LYS A 85 4.90 -4.06 -14.20
CA LYS A 85 5.31 -5.47 -14.17
C LYS A 85 6.74 -5.57 -14.64
N PHE A 86 7.59 -6.21 -13.84
CA PHE A 86 9.00 -6.41 -14.20
C PHE A 86 9.13 -6.99 -15.61
N GLY A 87 9.88 -6.30 -16.47
CA GLY A 87 10.32 -6.86 -17.74
C GLY A 87 11.51 -7.80 -17.56
N LEU A 88 11.68 -8.41 -16.39
CA LEU A 88 12.81 -9.28 -16.06
C LEU A 88 12.52 -10.74 -16.43
N TYR A 89 13.56 -11.41 -16.92
CA TYR A 89 13.55 -12.84 -17.15
C TYR A 89 13.93 -13.56 -15.86
N GLU A 90 12.97 -14.22 -15.22
CA GLU A 90 13.14 -14.80 -13.88
C GLU A 90 14.11 -15.98 -13.86
N ASP A 91 14.27 -16.68 -14.98
CA ASP A 91 15.18 -17.81 -15.17
C ASP A 91 16.63 -17.39 -15.52
N LEU A 92 16.86 -16.10 -15.74
CA LEU A 92 18.18 -15.52 -15.92
C LEU A 92 18.72 -14.95 -14.60
N THR A 93 20.04 -14.94 -14.45
CA THR A 93 20.73 -14.28 -13.34
C THR A 93 20.60 -12.75 -13.47
N VAL A 94 20.99 -12.03 -12.41
CA VAL A 94 21.07 -10.56 -12.41
C VAL A 94 21.98 -10.08 -13.55
N TYR A 95 23.18 -10.68 -13.68
CA TYR A 95 24.12 -10.35 -14.73
C TYR A 95 23.56 -10.63 -16.13
N GLU A 96 22.99 -11.82 -16.34
CA GLU A 96 22.40 -12.23 -17.64
C GLU A 96 21.23 -11.35 -18.06
N ASN A 97 20.38 -10.87 -17.13
CA ASN A 97 19.36 -9.89 -17.45
C ASN A 97 19.97 -8.59 -17.98
N LEU A 98 20.97 -8.03 -17.28
CA LEU A 98 21.66 -6.81 -17.74
C LEU A 98 22.37 -7.02 -19.09
N LYS A 99 22.99 -8.17 -19.28
CA LYS A 99 23.63 -8.54 -20.54
C LYS A 99 22.64 -8.61 -21.69
N LEU A 100 21.50 -9.28 -21.48
CA LEU A 100 20.42 -9.36 -22.46
C LEU A 100 19.91 -7.96 -22.86
N TYR A 101 19.62 -7.09 -21.88
CA TYR A 101 19.20 -5.72 -22.17
C TYR A 101 20.26 -4.92 -22.90
N SER A 102 21.54 -5.12 -22.58
CA SER A 102 22.65 -4.49 -23.26
C SER A 102 22.76 -4.96 -24.72
N ASP A 103 22.63 -6.26 -24.96
CA ASP A 103 22.73 -6.83 -26.30
C ASP A 103 21.55 -6.41 -27.19
N LEU A 104 20.33 -6.40 -26.66
CA LEU A 104 19.14 -5.91 -27.36
C LEU A 104 19.25 -4.43 -27.77
N GLN A 105 20.08 -3.69 -27.07
CA GLN A 105 20.27 -2.25 -27.29
C GLN A 105 21.60 -1.93 -28.02
N ASN A 106 22.33 -2.95 -28.44
CA ASN A 106 23.62 -2.83 -29.17
C ASN A 106 24.63 -1.94 -28.43
N ILE A 107 24.79 -2.13 -27.10
CA ILE A 107 25.75 -1.37 -26.30
C ILE A 107 27.16 -1.95 -26.47
N GLU A 108 28.07 -1.17 -27.01
CA GLU A 108 29.50 -1.51 -27.10
C GLU A 108 30.13 -1.53 -25.70
N ASN A 109 31.10 -2.43 -25.48
CA ASN A 109 31.81 -2.57 -24.19
C ASN A 109 30.85 -2.73 -22.97
N SER A 110 29.80 -3.48 -23.14
CA SER A 110 28.69 -3.66 -22.16
C SER A 110 29.15 -4.09 -20.76
N ASN A 111 30.25 -4.85 -20.65
CA ASN A 111 30.73 -5.39 -19.38
C ASN A 111 31.07 -4.29 -18.36
N ASN A 112 31.72 -3.22 -18.79
CA ASN A 112 32.05 -2.09 -17.91
C ASN A 112 30.78 -1.38 -17.44
N ARG A 113 29.82 -1.19 -18.37
CA ARG A 113 28.55 -0.55 -18.04
C ARG A 113 27.70 -1.41 -17.09
N ILE A 114 27.68 -2.73 -17.28
CA ILE A 114 27.01 -3.67 -16.38
C ILE A 114 27.64 -3.62 -15.00
N ASP A 115 28.97 -3.61 -14.88
CA ASP A 115 29.68 -3.54 -13.60
C ASP A 115 29.40 -2.22 -12.85
N GLU A 116 29.38 -1.10 -13.57
CA GLU A 116 28.97 0.21 -13.06
C GLU A 116 27.54 0.16 -12.48
N LEU A 117 26.56 -0.37 -13.21
CA LEU A 117 25.17 -0.45 -12.77
C LEU A 117 24.97 -1.43 -11.62
N LEU A 118 25.64 -2.57 -11.62
CA LEU A 118 25.64 -3.52 -10.52
C LEU A 118 26.16 -2.89 -9.21
N THR A 119 27.19 -2.06 -9.33
CA THR A 119 27.76 -1.33 -8.19
C THR A 119 26.79 -0.22 -7.74
N PHE A 120 26.30 0.58 -8.68
CA PHE A 120 25.36 1.68 -8.43
C PHE A 120 24.06 1.23 -7.74
N THR A 121 23.53 0.09 -8.14
CA THR A 121 22.30 -0.48 -7.56
C THR A 121 22.57 -1.43 -6.38
N SER A 122 23.84 -1.59 -5.96
CA SER A 122 24.27 -2.52 -4.89
C SER A 122 23.90 -3.99 -5.15
N LEU A 123 23.80 -4.39 -6.41
CA LEU A 123 23.47 -5.77 -6.81
C LEU A 123 24.69 -6.63 -7.14
N LYS A 124 25.90 -6.09 -7.10
CA LYS A 124 27.12 -6.81 -7.51
C LYS A 124 27.34 -8.14 -6.76
N LYS A 125 27.06 -8.18 -5.45
CA LYS A 125 27.15 -9.41 -4.63
C LYS A 125 26.13 -10.50 -5.01
N PHE A 126 25.12 -10.14 -5.82
CA PHE A 126 24.02 -11.02 -6.21
C PHE A 126 23.99 -11.28 -7.72
N GLN A 127 25.05 -10.91 -8.45
CA GLN A 127 25.10 -10.97 -9.92
C GLN A 127 24.80 -12.36 -10.49
N ASP A 128 25.18 -13.43 -9.79
CA ASP A 128 25.00 -14.83 -10.19
C ASP A 128 23.67 -15.44 -9.67
N ARG A 129 22.86 -14.66 -8.96
CA ARG A 129 21.56 -15.11 -8.46
C ARG A 129 20.48 -14.96 -9.52
N LEU A 130 19.63 -15.98 -9.70
CA LEU A 130 18.46 -15.92 -10.59
C LEU A 130 17.54 -14.76 -10.18
N ALA A 131 17.04 -13.99 -11.15
CA ALA A 131 16.12 -12.87 -10.91
C ALA A 131 14.83 -13.33 -10.21
N GLY A 132 14.34 -14.53 -10.50
CA GLY A 132 13.20 -15.12 -9.81
C GLY A 132 13.38 -15.32 -8.30
N LYS A 133 14.64 -15.43 -7.84
CA LYS A 133 15.01 -15.62 -6.42
C LYS A 133 15.34 -14.31 -5.68
N LEU A 134 15.20 -13.16 -6.33
CA LEU A 134 15.39 -11.84 -5.73
C LEU A 134 14.18 -11.42 -4.91
N SER A 135 14.42 -10.59 -3.89
CA SER A 135 13.34 -9.87 -3.19
C SER A 135 12.68 -8.84 -4.13
N GLY A 136 11.48 -8.35 -3.77
CA GLY A 136 10.78 -7.31 -4.52
C GLY A 136 11.65 -6.07 -4.76
N GLY A 137 12.28 -5.54 -3.72
CA GLY A 137 13.19 -4.39 -3.83
C GLY A 137 14.42 -4.66 -4.70
N MET A 138 15.00 -5.87 -4.62
CA MET A 138 16.10 -6.24 -5.52
C MET A 138 15.65 -6.36 -6.98
N LYS A 139 14.45 -6.87 -7.25
CA LYS A 139 13.87 -6.90 -8.60
C LYS A 139 13.66 -5.49 -9.15
N GLN A 140 13.19 -4.54 -8.30
CA GLN A 140 13.05 -3.14 -8.69
C GLN A 140 14.40 -2.50 -9.04
N LYS A 141 15.43 -2.71 -8.22
CA LYS A 141 16.78 -2.24 -8.49
C LYS A 141 17.34 -2.82 -9.79
N LEU A 142 17.09 -4.08 -10.07
CA LEU A 142 17.49 -4.71 -11.33
C LEU A 142 16.72 -4.13 -12.53
N GLY A 143 15.40 -3.92 -12.40
CA GLY A 143 14.58 -3.26 -13.43
C GLY A 143 15.06 -1.84 -13.74
N LEU A 144 15.40 -1.08 -12.69
CA LEU A 144 15.98 0.24 -12.82
C LEU A 144 17.35 0.19 -13.54
N ALA A 145 18.22 -0.75 -13.16
CA ALA A 145 19.52 -0.93 -13.82
C ALA A 145 19.35 -1.27 -15.31
N CYS A 146 18.40 -2.12 -15.66
CA CYS A 146 18.07 -2.44 -17.07
C CYS A 146 17.58 -1.18 -17.83
N ALA A 147 16.75 -0.34 -17.21
CA ALA A 147 16.26 0.91 -17.82
C ALA A 147 17.39 1.95 -18.01
N LEU A 148 18.42 1.90 -17.16
CA LEU A 148 19.57 2.82 -17.19
C LEU A 148 20.72 2.38 -18.11
N ILE A 149 20.63 1.22 -18.74
CA ILE A 149 21.74 0.64 -19.50
C ILE A 149 22.26 1.59 -20.60
N LYS A 150 21.40 2.40 -21.21
CA LYS A 150 21.69 3.35 -22.28
C LYS A 150 22.11 4.76 -21.83
N LYS A 151 22.12 5.07 -20.55
CA LYS A 151 22.25 6.45 -20.02
C LYS A 151 21.19 7.40 -20.62
N PRO A 152 19.90 7.15 -20.34
CA PRO A 152 18.80 7.92 -20.91
C PRO A 152 18.82 9.39 -20.44
N LYS A 153 18.23 10.31 -21.22
CA LYS A 153 17.95 11.70 -20.80
C LYS A 153 16.63 11.79 -20.03
N LEU A 154 15.71 10.85 -20.27
CA LEU A 154 14.41 10.76 -19.60
C LEU A 154 14.20 9.34 -19.09
N LEU A 155 13.97 9.21 -17.79
CA LEU A 155 13.65 7.96 -17.13
C LEU A 155 12.17 7.95 -16.73
N LEU A 156 11.43 6.97 -17.21
CA LEU A 156 10.01 6.78 -16.95
C LEU A 156 9.81 5.55 -16.05
N LEU A 157 9.34 5.75 -14.84
CA LEU A 157 9.17 4.71 -13.83
C LEU A 157 7.67 4.55 -13.52
N ASP A 158 7.11 3.39 -13.83
CA ASP A 158 5.69 3.11 -13.62
C ASP A 158 5.48 2.30 -12.33
N GLU A 159 5.06 2.98 -11.27
CA GLU A 159 4.82 2.44 -9.93
C GLU A 159 6.00 1.64 -9.35
N PRO A 160 7.22 2.18 -9.33
CA PRO A 160 8.42 1.46 -8.92
C PRO A 160 8.45 1.09 -7.43
N GLY A 161 7.64 1.75 -6.58
CA GLY A 161 7.53 1.48 -5.14
C GLY A 161 6.56 0.35 -4.78
N VAL A 162 5.72 -0.12 -5.73
CA VAL A 162 4.68 -1.10 -5.42
C VAL A 162 5.26 -2.47 -5.09
N GLY A 163 4.82 -3.04 -3.95
CA GLY A 163 5.29 -4.34 -3.47
C GLY A 163 6.72 -4.35 -2.91
N VAL A 164 7.30 -3.17 -2.66
CA VAL A 164 8.62 -2.98 -2.08
C VAL A 164 8.50 -2.61 -0.60
N ASP A 165 9.32 -3.20 0.24
CA ASP A 165 9.38 -2.86 1.66
C ASP A 165 9.98 -1.44 1.88
N PRO A 166 9.71 -0.79 3.04
CA PRO A 166 10.10 0.59 3.29
C PRO A 166 11.60 0.87 3.16
N ILE A 167 12.46 -0.04 3.59
CA ILE A 167 13.91 0.14 3.51
C ILE A 167 14.33 0.13 2.04
N SER A 168 13.87 -0.87 1.29
CA SER A 168 14.18 -0.98 -0.15
C SER A 168 13.60 0.19 -0.97
N ARG A 169 12.44 0.79 -0.55
CA ARG A 169 11.89 1.99 -1.20
C ARG A 169 12.79 3.21 -0.99
N ILE A 170 13.29 3.41 0.22
CA ILE A 170 14.24 4.51 0.51
C ILE A 170 15.50 4.35 -0.33
N GLU A 171 16.09 3.16 -0.36
CA GLU A 171 17.28 2.88 -1.15
C GLU A 171 17.05 3.11 -2.66
N LEU A 172 15.86 2.72 -3.17
CA LEU A 172 15.50 2.97 -4.56
C LEU A 172 15.38 4.47 -4.84
N TRP A 173 14.75 5.21 -3.93
CA TRP A 173 14.63 6.67 -4.01
C TRP A 173 15.99 7.36 -4.01
N GLU A 174 16.89 6.99 -3.10
CA GLU A 174 18.27 7.52 -3.04
C GLU A 174 19.06 7.24 -4.33
N ILE A 175 18.88 6.07 -4.93
CA ILE A 175 19.48 5.72 -6.22
C ILE A 175 18.98 6.67 -7.31
N VAL A 176 17.66 6.91 -7.37
CA VAL A 176 17.05 7.77 -8.39
C VAL A 176 17.42 9.25 -8.18
N GLN A 177 17.53 9.72 -6.94
CA GLN A 177 17.99 11.09 -6.66
C GLN A 177 19.40 11.35 -7.21
N LYS A 178 20.31 10.39 -7.12
CA LYS A 178 21.67 10.53 -7.67
C LYS A 178 21.69 10.69 -9.20
N LEU A 179 20.66 10.22 -9.90
CA LEU A 179 20.56 10.40 -11.36
C LEU A 179 20.32 11.84 -11.78
N LEU A 180 19.79 12.69 -10.87
CA LEU A 180 19.59 14.11 -11.13
C LEU A 180 20.93 14.86 -11.29
N GLU A 181 22.02 14.37 -10.67
CA GLU A 181 23.36 14.93 -10.83
C GLU A 181 23.86 14.82 -12.28
N ASP A 182 23.36 13.83 -13.04
CA ASP A 182 23.64 13.63 -14.46
C ASP A 182 22.62 14.35 -15.38
N ASP A 183 21.80 15.28 -14.85
CA ASP A 183 20.71 16.03 -15.53
C ASP A 183 19.64 15.12 -16.17
N ILE A 184 19.51 13.89 -15.70
CA ILE A 184 18.47 12.97 -16.12
C ILE A 184 17.14 13.44 -15.54
N ALA A 185 16.12 13.62 -16.40
CA ALA A 185 14.78 13.88 -15.93
C ALA A 185 14.08 12.57 -15.54
N VAL A 186 13.38 12.58 -14.44
CA VAL A 186 12.66 11.40 -13.94
C VAL A 186 11.18 11.67 -13.87
N VAL A 187 10.38 10.79 -14.46
CA VAL A 187 8.94 10.71 -14.27
C VAL A 187 8.64 9.48 -13.43
N TRP A 188 8.09 9.71 -12.25
CA TRP A 188 7.78 8.68 -11.25
C TRP A 188 6.28 8.56 -11.08
N SER A 189 5.63 7.52 -11.63
CA SER A 189 4.22 7.30 -11.31
C SER A 189 4.07 6.60 -9.97
N THR A 190 3.11 7.02 -9.19
CA THR A 190 2.83 6.39 -7.91
C THR A 190 1.37 6.60 -7.46
N SER A 191 0.85 5.61 -6.74
CA SER A 191 -0.34 5.73 -5.91
C SER A 191 0.02 6.02 -4.45
N TYR A 192 1.30 6.01 -4.09
CA TYR A 192 1.78 6.26 -2.72
C TYR A 192 2.03 7.75 -2.51
N LEU A 193 1.30 8.34 -1.57
CA LEU A 193 1.33 9.79 -1.32
C LEU A 193 2.59 10.24 -0.58
N ASP A 194 3.23 9.35 0.18
CA ASP A 194 4.54 9.56 0.79
C ASP A 194 5.66 9.71 -0.25
N GLU A 195 5.60 8.95 -1.35
CA GLU A 195 6.52 9.12 -2.48
C GLU A 195 6.26 10.43 -3.23
N ALA A 196 4.98 10.76 -3.46
CA ALA A 196 4.58 12.00 -4.13
C ALA A 196 5.08 13.25 -3.38
N GLN A 197 5.08 13.22 -2.06
CA GLN A 197 5.56 14.32 -1.22
C GLN A 197 7.05 14.63 -1.43
N ASN A 198 7.84 13.65 -1.85
CA ASN A 198 9.27 13.77 -2.05
C ASN A 198 9.64 14.22 -3.48
N CYS A 199 8.69 14.26 -4.42
CA CYS A 199 8.93 14.74 -5.78
C CYS A 199 9.14 16.27 -5.80
N ASP A 200 9.90 16.77 -6.78
CA ASP A 200 10.08 18.21 -7.00
C ASP A 200 8.80 18.86 -7.52
N GLU A 201 8.11 18.17 -8.43
CA GLU A 201 6.81 18.57 -8.97
C GLU A 201 5.89 17.36 -9.03
N VAL A 202 4.58 17.60 -8.99
CA VAL A 202 3.57 16.55 -9.11
C VAL A 202 2.49 16.94 -10.11
N ILE A 203 2.03 15.96 -10.87
CA ILE A 203 0.84 15.99 -11.72
C ILE A 203 -0.17 15.05 -11.09
N LEU A 204 -1.24 15.60 -10.49
CA LEU A 204 -2.27 14.83 -9.83
C LEU A 204 -3.37 14.48 -10.82
N LEU A 205 -3.51 13.18 -11.08
CA LEU A 205 -4.53 12.65 -11.97
C LEU A 205 -5.67 12.01 -11.19
N ASN A 206 -6.90 12.22 -11.64
CA ASN A 206 -8.07 11.47 -11.20
C ASN A 206 -9.06 11.29 -12.35
N GLU A 207 -9.50 10.05 -12.58
CA GLU A 207 -10.45 9.70 -13.65
C GLU A 207 -10.09 10.32 -15.01
N GLY A 208 -8.81 10.34 -15.35
CA GLY A 208 -8.29 10.89 -16.59
C GLY A 208 -8.15 12.41 -16.65
N ASN A 209 -8.51 13.15 -15.60
CA ASN A 209 -8.35 14.60 -15.51
C ASN A 209 -7.06 14.95 -14.74
N CYS A 210 -6.40 16.04 -15.12
CA CYS A 210 -5.34 16.65 -14.35
C CYS A 210 -5.95 17.65 -13.36
N LEU A 211 -5.94 17.32 -12.07
CA LEU A 211 -6.53 18.17 -11.02
C LEU A 211 -5.54 19.20 -10.47
N TYR A 212 -4.26 18.92 -10.57
CA TYR A 212 -3.20 19.80 -10.08
C TYR A 212 -1.89 19.52 -10.81
N GLN A 213 -1.13 20.59 -11.06
CA GLN A 213 0.28 20.53 -11.41
C GLN A 213 1.03 21.62 -10.65
N GLY A 214 2.13 21.24 -10.00
CA GLY A 214 2.98 22.16 -9.24
C GLY A 214 3.81 21.42 -8.18
N THR A 215 4.41 22.16 -7.26
CA THR A 215 5.19 21.57 -6.17
C THR A 215 4.27 20.99 -5.11
N PRO A 216 4.67 19.91 -4.41
CA PRO A 216 3.93 19.41 -3.24
C PRO A 216 3.74 20.47 -2.15
N GLN A 217 4.72 21.36 -1.99
CA GLN A 217 4.67 22.43 -0.99
C GLN A 217 3.54 23.45 -1.25
N ASN A 218 3.40 23.91 -2.51
CA ASN A 218 2.31 24.81 -2.87
C ASN A 218 0.92 24.19 -2.63
N LEU A 219 0.83 22.86 -2.80
CA LEU A 219 -0.40 22.15 -2.50
C LEU A 219 -0.72 22.17 -1.00
N LYS A 220 0.29 21.99 -0.15
CA LYS A 220 0.14 22.04 1.32
C LYS A 220 -0.28 23.42 1.83
N GLU A 221 0.20 24.50 1.20
CA GLU A 221 -0.16 25.86 1.58
C GLU A 221 -1.68 26.11 1.49
N ASN A 222 -2.37 25.46 0.55
CA ASN A 222 -3.83 25.54 0.42
C ASN A 222 -4.59 24.89 1.60
N MET A 223 -3.90 24.03 2.38
CA MET A 223 -4.47 23.35 3.54
C MET A 223 -4.03 23.94 4.87
N LYS A 224 -3.19 24.98 4.83
CA LYS A 224 -2.71 25.65 6.04
C LYS A 224 -3.90 26.10 6.89
N ASP A 225 -3.77 25.94 8.22
CA ASP A 225 -4.80 26.27 9.23
C ASP A 225 -6.11 25.43 9.11
N ARG A 226 -6.10 24.34 8.34
CA ARG A 226 -7.25 23.45 8.18
C ARG A 226 -6.98 22.04 8.70
N VAL A 227 -5.76 21.76 9.15
CA VAL A 227 -5.35 20.45 9.67
C VAL A 227 -5.03 20.57 11.15
N PHE A 228 -5.65 19.72 11.96
CA PHE A 228 -5.47 19.74 13.41
C PHE A 228 -5.18 18.35 13.95
N LEU A 229 -4.48 18.30 15.08
CA LEU A 229 -4.24 17.09 15.85
C LEU A 229 -4.99 17.19 17.18
N ILE A 230 -5.86 16.23 17.44
CA ILE A 230 -6.64 16.11 18.66
C ILE A 230 -5.96 15.09 19.56
N SER A 231 -5.61 15.50 20.78
CA SER A 231 -4.96 14.68 21.81
C SER A 231 -5.73 14.73 23.13
N GLY A 232 -5.37 13.89 24.10
CA GLY A 232 -6.11 13.79 25.38
C GLY A 232 -7.31 12.84 25.30
N ILE A 233 -7.41 12.02 24.26
CA ILE A 233 -8.48 11.03 24.08
C ILE A 233 -8.05 9.73 24.74
N PHE A 234 -8.36 9.56 26.02
CA PHE A 234 -7.88 8.41 26.79
C PHE A 234 -8.73 7.15 26.66
N LEU A 235 -10.01 7.27 26.30
CA LEU A 235 -10.93 6.15 26.18
C LEU A 235 -11.69 6.20 24.85
N GLN A 236 -11.84 5.03 24.20
CA GLN A 236 -12.70 4.87 23.03
C GLN A 236 -12.28 5.70 21.79
N LYS A 237 -10.98 5.73 21.46
CA LYS A 237 -10.45 6.49 20.31
C LYS A 237 -11.25 6.28 19.01
N ARG A 238 -11.76 5.04 18.76
CA ARG A 238 -12.57 4.73 17.57
C ARG A 238 -13.99 5.28 17.61
N GLU A 239 -14.60 5.36 18.79
CA GLU A 239 -15.91 6.01 18.95
C GLU A 239 -15.79 7.53 18.76
N THR A 240 -14.75 8.13 19.33
CA THR A 240 -14.43 9.55 19.14
C THR A 240 -14.16 9.86 17.67
N LEU A 241 -13.37 9.02 16.97
CA LEU A 241 -13.15 9.15 15.54
C LEU A 241 -14.47 9.14 14.75
N THR A 242 -15.38 8.23 15.09
CA THR A 242 -16.70 8.16 14.43
C THR A 242 -17.50 9.45 14.64
N LYS A 243 -17.60 9.94 15.89
CA LYS A 243 -18.30 11.19 16.23
C LYS A 243 -17.70 12.41 15.52
N ILE A 244 -16.39 12.42 15.34
CA ILE A 244 -15.68 13.47 14.58
C ILE A 244 -16.07 13.42 13.11
N LEU A 245 -16.05 12.25 12.49
CA LEU A 245 -16.40 12.07 11.07
C LEU A 245 -17.87 12.36 10.75
N GLU A 246 -18.77 12.31 11.75
CA GLU A 246 -20.18 12.70 11.60
C GLU A 246 -20.38 14.20 11.45
N GLN A 247 -19.41 15.02 11.86
CA GLN A 247 -19.54 16.48 11.78
C GLN A 247 -19.46 16.96 10.32
N ASP A 248 -20.27 17.96 10.00
CA ASP A 248 -20.35 18.46 8.63
C ASP A 248 -19.12 19.25 8.19
N GLU A 249 -18.47 19.93 9.10
CA GLU A 249 -17.23 20.69 8.87
C GLU A 249 -16.00 19.80 8.64
N ILE A 250 -16.05 18.53 9.04
CA ILE A 250 -14.95 17.57 8.89
C ILE A 250 -15.00 16.93 7.49
N LEU A 251 -13.90 17.02 6.77
CA LEU A 251 -13.70 16.33 5.52
C LEU A 251 -13.15 14.92 5.75
N ASP A 252 -12.13 14.81 6.61
CA ASP A 252 -11.43 13.58 6.90
C ASP A 252 -10.93 13.55 8.35
N ALA A 253 -10.83 12.36 8.92
CA ALA A 253 -10.20 12.13 10.20
C ALA A 253 -9.57 10.74 10.25
N VAL A 254 -8.35 10.65 10.81
CA VAL A 254 -7.59 9.40 10.92
C VAL A 254 -6.94 9.28 12.30
N LEU A 255 -6.77 8.04 12.77
CA LEU A 255 -6.01 7.75 13.97
C LEU A 255 -4.51 7.95 13.72
N VAL A 256 -3.80 8.52 14.69
CA VAL A 256 -2.35 8.63 14.72
C VAL A 256 -1.90 8.21 16.13
N GLY A 257 -1.71 6.91 16.33
CA GLY A 257 -1.48 6.34 17.65
C GLY A 257 -2.66 6.55 18.60
N SER A 258 -2.45 7.32 19.67
CA SER A 258 -3.48 7.71 20.63
C SER A 258 -4.22 9.00 20.26
N LYS A 259 -3.83 9.67 19.17
CA LYS A 259 -4.35 10.96 18.72
C LYS A 259 -5.22 10.80 17.47
N ILE A 260 -5.97 11.85 17.12
CA ILE A 260 -6.75 11.92 15.88
C ILE A 260 -6.30 13.14 15.08
N ARG A 261 -5.86 12.91 13.85
CA ARG A 261 -5.61 13.95 12.86
C ARG A 261 -6.91 14.23 12.12
N ILE A 262 -7.28 15.51 11.97
CA ILE A 262 -8.50 15.93 11.29
C ILE A 262 -8.23 16.96 10.22
N ASN A 263 -9.01 16.91 9.14
CA ASN A 263 -8.99 17.84 8.04
C ASN A 263 -10.35 18.54 7.93
N LEU A 264 -10.34 19.87 7.98
CA LEU A 264 -11.56 20.66 7.80
C LEU A 264 -11.87 20.89 6.32
N LYS A 265 -13.15 20.96 5.99
CA LYS A 265 -13.62 21.46 4.71
C LYS A 265 -13.18 22.91 4.50
N LYS A 266 -13.10 23.33 3.25
CA LYS A 266 -12.76 24.71 2.90
C LYS A 266 -13.82 25.68 3.46
N ASN A 267 -13.36 26.79 4.02
CA ASN A 267 -14.21 27.84 4.60
C ASN A 267 -15.05 27.38 5.82
N THR A 268 -14.61 26.36 6.55
CA THR A 268 -15.22 25.93 7.80
C THR A 268 -14.24 26.09 8.98
N THR A 269 -14.78 26.19 10.18
CA THR A 269 -14.01 26.25 11.43
C THR A 269 -14.59 25.30 12.45
N LEU A 270 -13.77 24.82 13.37
CA LEU A 270 -14.25 23.97 14.46
C LEU A 270 -15.19 24.77 15.37
N SER A 271 -16.40 24.25 15.59
CA SER A 271 -17.35 24.88 16.50
C SER A 271 -16.91 24.68 17.95
N LYS A 272 -17.14 25.69 18.81
CA LYS A 272 -16.87 25.59 20.24
C LYS A 272 -17.68 24.46 20.91
N GLU A 273 -18.91 24.24 20.42
CA GLU A 273 -19.78 23.17 20.90
C GLU A 273 -19.19 21.78 20.60
N PHE A 274 -18.62 21.61 19.43
CA PHE A 274 -17.93 20.36 19.04
C PHE A 274 -16.73 20.09 19.97
N ILE A 275 -15.88 21.11 20.19
CA ILE A 275 -14.71 20.99 21.07
C ILE A 275 -15.15 20.58 22.48
N TYR A 276 -16.18 21.21 23.02
CA TYR A 276 -16.71 20.90 24.35
C TYR A 276 -17.25 19.47 24.45
N LYS A 277 -17.91 18.95 23.39
CA LYS A 277 -18.41 17.57 23.34
C LYS A 277 -17.32 16.49 23.35
N LEU A 278 -16.08 16.84 22.98
CA LEU A 278 -14.95 15.91 22.99
C LEU A 278 -14.38 15.66 24.41
N GLY A 279 -14.61 16.56 25.35
CA GLY A 279 -14.14 16.47 26.75
C GLY A 279 -13.23 17.62 27.18
N GLU A 280 -13.16 17.86 28.49
CA GLU A 280 -12.40 18.99 29.05
C GLU A 280 -10.87 18.82 28.93
N ASP A 281 -10.36 17.59 28.87
CA ASP A 281 -8.93 17.27 28.77
C ASP A 281 -8.40 17.23 27.32
N VAL A 282 -9.28 17.47 26.33
CA VAL A 282 -8.93 17.39 24.93
C VAL A 282 -8.16 18.64 24.49
N LYS A 283 -6.98 18.43 23.89
CA LYS A 283 -6.18 19.48 23.28
C LYS A 283 -6.28 19.38 21.76
N ILE A 284 -6.46 20.53 21.12
CA ILE A 284 -6.53 20.64 19.65
C ILE A 284 -5.43 21.61 19.22
N GLU A 285 -4.51 21.12 18.41
CA GLU A 285 -3.35 21.86 17.93
C GLU A 285 -3.38 21.89 16.39
N ALA A 286 -3.17 23.06 15.80
CA ALA A 286 -2.94 23.17 14.36
C ALA A 286 -1.59 22.53 14.03
N ILE A 287 -1.56 21.71 12.98
CA ILE A 287 -0.35 21.02 12.54
C ILE A 287 -0.13 21.24 11.04
N GLU A 288 1.10 21.00 10.60
CA GLU A 288 1.45 21.08 9.18
C GLU A 288 0.71 20.02 8.36
N PRO A 289 0.12 20.43 7.20
CA PRO A 289 -0.49 19.50 6.27
C PRO A 289 0.53 18.53 5.67
N ILE A 290 0.12 17.28 5.48
CA ILE A 290 0.83 16.30 4.67
C ILE A 290 0.17 16.21 3.28
N PHE A 291 0.85 15.58 2.33
CA PHE A 291 0.35 15.48 0.97
C PHE A 291 -1.00 14.73 0.89
N GLU A 292 -1.23 13.76 1.79
CA GLU A 292 -2.49 13.03 1.86
C GLU A 292 -3.69 13.93 2.23
N ASP A 293 -3.52 14.90 3.12
CA ASP A 293 -4.57 15.85 3.48
C ASP A 293 -5.02 16.64 2.25
N CYS A 294 -4.05 17.10 1.46
CA CYS A 294 -4.30 17.85 0.23
C CYS A 294 -4.96 16.99 -0.85
N PHE A 295 -4.56 15.73 -0.95
CA PHE A 295 -5.13 14.79 -1.90
C PHE A 295 -6.62 14.56 -1.64
N VAL A 296 -6.99 14.35 -0.38
CA VAL A 296 -8.39 14.19 0.04
C VAL A 296 -9.20 15.46 -0.20
N ASP A 297 -8.61 16.64 0.08
CA ASP A 297 -9.26 17.94 -0.16
C ASP A 297 -9.55 18.19 -1.65
N ILE A 298 -8.56 17.96 -2.51
CA ILE A 298 -8.74 18.15 -3.97
C ILE A 298 -9.82 17.22 -4.53
N LEU A 299 -9.85 15.98 -4.08
CA LEU A 299 -10.86 15.02 -4.50
C LEU A 299 -12.22 15.26 -3.85
N ASN A 300 -12.28 16.12 -2.83
CA ASN A 300 -13.47 16.43 -2.03
C ASN A 300 -14.19 15.18 -1.51
N ILE A 301 -13.43 14.19 -1.07
CA ILE A 301 -13.95 12.90 -0.60
C ILE A 301 -14.13 12.98 0.91
N LYS A 302 -15.38 12.99 1.36
CA LYS A 302 -15.70 12.85 2.79
C LYS A 302 -15.52 11.40 3.21
N THR A 303 -14.64 11.15 4.19
CA THR A 303 -14.47 9.83 4.77
C THR A 303 -15.74 9.41 5.52
N LYS A 304 -16.23 8.19 5.27
CA LYS A 304 -17.45 7.66 5.89
C LYS A 304 -17.20 7.39 7.38
N ALA A 305 -18.11 7.88 8.23
CA ALA A 305 -18.07 7.66 9.69
C ALA A 305 -18.38 6.20 10.07
N HIS A 306 -19.25 5.55 9.30
CA HIS A 306 -19.75 4.22 9.57
C HIS A 306 -19.42 3.25 8.45
N SER A 307 -19.18 2.01 8.84
CA SER A 307 -19.02 0.88 7.92
C SER A 307 -20.36 0.18 7.76
N GLN A 308 -20.89 0.15 6.55
CA GLN A 308 -22.11 -0.62 6.23
C GLN A 308 -21.96 -2.11 6.56
N LEU A 309 -20.74 -2.65 6.47
CA LEU A 309 -20.45 -4.05 6.79
C LEU A 309 -20.86 -4.45 8.22
N VAL A 310 -20.79 -3.51 9.16
CA VAL A 310 -21.03 -3.81 10.59
C VAL A 310 -22.42 -3.41 11.09
N GLU A 311 -23.25 -2.81 10.25
CA GLU A 311 -24.61 -2.38 10.65
C GLU A 311 -25.44 -3.58 11.15
N ASN A 312 -25.39 -4.69 10.44
CA ASN A 312 -26.10 -5.92 10.75
C ASN A 312 -25.31 -6.92 11.62
N MET A 313 -24.02 -6.63 11.90
CA MET A 313 -23.19 -7.52 12.73
C MET A 313 -23.61 -7.45 14.19
N LYS A 314 -23.72 -8.62 14.83
CA LYS A 314 -23.94 -8.73 16.26
C LYS A 314 -22.69 -8.32 17.05
N ASN A 315 -22.89 -7.67 18.19
CA ASN A 315 -21.79 -7.42 19.11
C ASN A 315 -21.27 -8.74 19.67
N ILE A 316 -19.96 -8.90 19.66
CA ILE A 316 -19.27 -10.01 20.33
C ILE A 316 -19.07 -9.59 21.79
N GLU A 317 -19.51 -10.42 22.73
CA GLU A 317 -19.33 -10.16 24.15
C GLU A 317 -17.83 -10.04 24.47
N LYS A 318 -17.47 -8.97 25.17
CA LYS A 318 -16.11 -8.76 25.64
C LYS A 318 -15.78 -9.82 26.68
N SER A 319 -14.84 -10.68 26.37
CA SER A 319 -14.27 -11.67 27.30
C SER A 319 -12.92 -11.16 27.78
N SER A 320 -12.58 -11.44 29.03
CA SER A 320 -11.22 -11.24 29.56
C SER A 320 -10.21 -12.27 29.00
N LEU A 321 -10.67 -13.21 28.18
CA LEU A 321 -9.85 -14.24 27.58
C LEU A 321 -8.96 -13.65 26.46
N LYS A 322 -7.73 -14.12 26.42
CA LYS A 322 -6.83 -13.90 25.30
C LYS A 322 -7.34 -14.71 24.11
N LEU A 323 -7.64 -14.04 23.01
CA LEU A 323 -8.19 -14.71 21.82
C LEU A 323 -7.12 -15.36 20.98
N ILE A 324 -5.90 -14.79 20.99
CA ILE A 324 -4.73 -15.37 20.30
C ILE A 324 -3.58 -15.40 21.29
N GLU A 325 -2.92 -16.53 21.40
CA GLU A 325 -1.68 -16.70 22.17
C GLU A 325 -0.65 -17.42 21.30
N ALA A 326 0.56 -16.90 21.24
CA ALA A 326 1.72 -17.55 20.66
C ALA A 326 2.82 -17.63 21.71
N LYS A 327 3.40 -18.82 21.89
CA LYS A 327 4.50 -19.07 22.84
C LYS A 327 5.63 -19.78 22.14
N SER A 328 6.79 -19.12 22.11
CA SER A 328 8.05 -19.60 21.49
C SER A 328 7.85 -20.11 20.06
N LEU A 329 6.96 -19.41 19.31
CA LEU A 329 6.50 -19.86 18.01
C LEU A 329 7.64 -19.78 16.99
N THR A 330 8.11 -20.95 16.55
CA THR A 330 9.28 -21.09 15.68
C THR A 330 8.96 -21.93 14.45
N LYS A 331 9.40 -21.47 13.27
CA LYS A 331 9.30 -22.21 12.02
C LYS A 331 10.63 -22.27 11.29
N LYS A 332 11.06 -23.51 10.99
CA LYS A 332 12.25 -23.80 10.18
C LYS A 332 11.85 -24.51 8.88
N PHE A 333 12.53 -24.15 7.80
CA PHE A 333 12.48 -24.83 6.50
C PHE A 333 13.90 -25.30 6.17
N GLY A 334 14.19 -26.56 6.49
CA GLY A 334 15.57 -27.05 6.48
C GLY A 334 16.44 -26.25 7.45
N ASN A 335 17.52 -25.67 6.95
CA ASN A 335 18.42 -24.80 7.72
C ASN A 335 17.94 -23.34 7.85
N PHE A 336 16.92 -22.95 7.09
CA PHE A 336 16.40 -21.59 7.12
C PHE A 336 15.37 -21.42 8.25
N VAL A 337 15.62 -20.46 9.15
CA VAL A 337 14.70 -20.10 10.24
C VAL A 337 13.86 -18.92 9.78
N ALA A 338 12.58 -19.19 9.47
CA ALA A 338 11.65 -18.16 8.99
C ALA A 338 11.04 -17.32 10.12
N THR A 339 10.82 -17.96 11.29
CA THR A 339 10.41 -17.30 12.55
C THR A 339 11.13 -17.98 13.71
N ASP A 340 11.59 -17.21 14.68
CA ASP A 340 12.41 -17.67 15.78
C ASP A 340 11.88 -17.12 17.11
N ASN A 341 11.30 -18.00 17.91
CA ASN A 341 10.88 -17.74 19.28
C ASN A 341 9.97 -16.50 19.42
N ILE A 342 8.86 -16.46 18.67
CA ILE A 342 7.91 -15.35 18.70
C ILE A 342 6.87 -15.57 19.79
N ASP A 343 6.78 -14.61 20.73
CA ASP A 343 5.82 -14.59 21.85
C ASP A 343 4.92 -13.37 21.76
N PHE A 344 3.60 -13.57 21.80
CA PHE A 344 2.62 -12.47 21.89
C PHE A 344 1.25 -12.96 22.31
N GLU A 345 0.42 -12.00 22.70
CA GLU A 345 -0.98 -12.20 23.10
C GLU A 345 -1.86 -11.09 22.56
N ILE A 346 -3.06 -11.47 22.11
CA ILE A 346 -4.05 -10.53 21.56
C ILE A 346 -5.36 -10.71 22.34
N GLY A 347 -5.88 -9.59 22.85
CA GLY A 347 -7.14 -9.51 23.57
C GLY A 347 -8.36 -9.47 22.65
N ASN A 348 -9.52 -9.26 23.24
CA ASN A 348 -10.78 -9.16 22.53
C ASN A 348 -10.99 -7.73 22.00
N GLY A 349 -11.31 -7.60 20.70
CA GLY A 349 -11.66 -6.32 20.10
C GLY A 349 -10.47 -5.35 20.00
N GLU A 350 -9.27 -5.86 19.67
CA GLU A 350 -8.09 -5.06 19.40
C GLU A 350 -7.50 -5.35 18.02
N ILE A 351 -6.80 -4.37 17.46
CA ILE A 351 -6.01 -4.51 16.24
C ILE A 351 -4.55 -4.69 16.61
N PHE A 352 -3.99 -5.83 16.21
CA PHE A 352 -2.58 -6.14 16.41
C PHE A 352 -1.83 -6.13 15.09
N GLY A 353 -0.86 -5.23 14.95
CA GLY A 353 -0.04 -5.05 13.75
C GLY A 353 1.26 -5.84 13.79
N PHE A 354 1.55 -6.62 12.74
CA PHE A 354 2.89 -7.13 12.46
C PHE A 354 3.56 -6.23 11.43
N LEU A 355 4.58 -5.52 11.83
CA LEU A 355 5.33 -4.61 10.98
C LEU A 355 6.74 -5.18 10.71
N GLY A 356 7.21 -5.09 9.49
CA GLY A 356 8.54 -5.57 9.12
C GLY A 356 8.74 -5.66 7.61
N PRO A 357 10.00 -5.79 7.14
CA PRO A 357 10.30 -5.89 5.72
C PRO A 357 9.80 -7.21 5.12
N ASN A 358 9.85 -7.28 3.80
CA ASN A 358 9.54 -8.51 3.07
C ASN A 358 10.52 -9.63 3.47
N GLY A 359 9.99 -10.83 3.73
CA GLY A 359 10.79 -11.96 4.21
C GLY A 359 11.10 -11.97 5.70
N ALA A 360 10.62 -11.01 6.49
CA ALA A 360 10.84 -10.97 7.93
C ALA A 360 10.13 -12.07 8.74
N GLY A 361 9.23 -12.87 8.13
CA GLY A 361 8.51 -13.95 8.81
C GLY A 361 7.02 -13.66 9.08
N LYS A 362 6.50 -12.48 8.74
CA LYS A 362 5.10 -12.05 8.99
C LYS A 362 4.07 -13.07 8.50
N SER A 363 4.05 -13.34 7.19
CA SER A 363 3.09 -14.28 6.58
C SER A 363 3.30 -15.73 7.04
N THR A 364 4.53 -16.11 7.43
CA THR A 364 4.81 -17.42 8.03
C THR A 364 4.12 -17.55 9.39
N THR A 365 4.23 -16.53 10.24
CA THR A 365 3.53 -16.46 11.53
C THR A 365 2.01 -16.53 11.34
N PHE A 366 1.45 -15.78 10.40
CA PHE A 366 0.01 -15.82 10.08
C PHE A 366 -0.44 -17.22 9.68
N LYS A 367 0.27 -17.87 8.77
CA LYS A 367 -0.08 -19.23 8.33
C LYS A 367 -0.06 -20.24 9.48
N MET A 368 0.85 -20.07 10.44
CA MET A 368 0.85 -20.89 11.65
C MET A 368 -0.38 -20.62 12.52
N LEU A 369 -0.76 -19.34 12.72
CA LEU A 369 -1.93 -18.95 13.51
C LEU A 369 -3.27 -19.31 12.85
N CYS A 370 -3.30 -19.46 11.53
CA CYS A 370 -4.49 -19.91 10.80
C CYS A 370 -4.56 -21.45 10.67
N GLY A 371 -3.60 -22.19 11.25
CA GLY A 371 -3.52 -23.64 11.11
C GLY A 371 -3.17 -24.14 9.70
N LEU A 372 -2.64 -23.25 8.84
CA LEU A 372 -2.21 -23.57 7.48
C LEU A 372 -0.77 -24.08 7.42
N LEU A 373 0.01 -23.86 8.47
CA LEU A 373 1.40 -24.23 8.55
C LEU A 373 1.74 -24.67 9.99
N THR A 374 2.18 -25.91 10.16
CA THR A 374 2.59 -26.43 11.49
C THR A 374 3.89 -25.78 11.95
N PRO A 375 3.98 -25.25 13.19
CA PRO A 375 5.24 -24.77 13.75
C PRO A 375 6.23 -25.91 13.93
N THR A 376 7.52 -25.57 13.91
CA THR A 376 8.59 -26.54 14.26
C THR A 376 8.72 -26.67 15.76
N PHE A 377 8.59 -25.55 16.49
CA PHE A 377 8.59 -25.50 17.95
C PHE A 377 7.58 -24.44 18.42
N GLY A 378 7.23 -24.53 19.69
CA GLY A 378 6.29 -23.60 20.31
C GLY A 378 4.83 -23.99 20.11
N THR A 379 3.92 -23.15 20.58
CA THR A 379 2.47 -23.37 20.53
C THR A 379 1.74 -22.11 20.09
N ALA A 380 0.63 -22.31 19.39
CA ALA A 380 -0.30 -21.24 19.04
C ALA A 380 -1.72 -21.65 19.39
N LYS A 381 -2.44 -20.77 20.10
CA LYS A 381 -3.85 -20.94 20.42
C LYS A 381 -4.64 -19.79 19.81
N VAL A 382 -5.79 -20.12 19.25
CA VAL A 382 -6.76 -19.15 18.75
C VAL A 382 -8.12 -19.50 19.34
N LEU A 383 -8.82 -18.51 19.90
CA LEU A 383 -10.06 -18.71 20.63
C LEU A 383 -9.92 -19.71 21.82
N GLY A 384 -8.73 -19.74 22.42
CA GLY A 384 -8.39 -20.63 23.53
C GLY A 384 -8.02 -22.06 23.14
N GLU A 385 -8.13 -22.43 21.88
CA GLU A 385 -7.85 -23.78 21.39
C GLU A 385 -6.58 -23.86 20.55
N ASP A 386 -5.89 -25.00 20.68
CA ASP A 386 -4.71 -25.33 19.86
C ASP A 386 -5.17 -25.81 18.48
N LEU A 387 -4.89 -25.02 17.45
CA LEU A 387 -5.31 -25.26 16.07
C LEU A 387 -4.81 -26.57 15.46
N TYR A 388 -3.78 -27.16 16.03
CA TYR A 388 -3.17 -28.41 15.54
C TYR A 388 -3.78 -29.65 16.18
N LYS A 389 -4.55 -29.45 17.28
CA LYS A 389 -5.19 -30.53 18.04
C LYS A 389 -6.70 -30.52 17.93
N SER A 390 -7.28 -29.41 17.49
CA SER A 390 -8.73 -29.21 17.47
C SER A 390 -9.39 -29.44 16.10
N ASN A 391 -10.65 -29.84 16.16
CA ASN A 391 -11.50 -30.11 14.99
C ASN A 391 -12.00 -28.84 14.31
N SER A 392 -12.57 -28.99 13.11
CA SER A 392 -13.00 -28.01 12.12
C SER A 392 -13.80 -26.79 12.59
N ASN A 393 -14.36 -26.78 13.80
CA ASN A 393 -15.29 -25.73 14.27
C ASN A 393 -14.65 -24.35 14.46
N ILE A 394 -13.34 -24.29 14.81
CA ILE A 394 -12.65 -23.00 15.00
C ILE A 394 -12.44 -22.30 13.66
N LYS A 395 -12.17 -23.05 12.60
CA LYS A 395 -11.94 -22.50 11.26
C LYS A 395 -13.11 -21.65 10.76
N ASN A 396 -14.34 -21.99 11.18
CA ASN A 396 -15.54 -21.21 10.86
C ASN A 396 -15.66 -19.90 11.66
N SER A 397 -14.84 -19.73 12.70
CA SER A 397 -14.79 -18.49 13.51
C SER A 397 -13.63 -17.59 13.15
N ILE A 398 -12.80 -18.00 12.17
CA ILE A 398 -11.61 -17.29 11.70
C ILE A 398 -11.84 -16.85 10.25
N GLY A 399 -11.59 -15.58 9.98
CA GLY A 399 -11.45 -15.07 8.62
C GLY A 399 -9.96 -14.93 8.27
N TYR A 400 -9.59 -15.22 7.02
CA TYR A 400 -8.22 -15.05 6.53
C TYR A 400 -8.20 -14.44 5.13
N MET A 401 -7.53 -13.32 5.01
CA MET A 401 -7.23 -12.66 3.74
C MET A 401 -5.72 -12.77 3.48
N ALA A 402 -5.35 -13.50 2.43
CA ALA A 402 -3.95 -13.73 2.08
C ALA A 402 -3.37 -12.56 1.27
N GLN A 403 -2.05 -12.33 1.40
CA GLN A 403 -1.29 -11.29 0.69
C GLN A 403 -1.44 -11.39 -0.85
N LYS A 404 -1.27 -12.60 -1.41
CA LYS A 404 -1.53 -12.81 -2.83
C LYS A 404 -3.01 -13.09 -3.04
N PHE A 405 -3.57 -12.50 -4.08
CA PHE A 405 -4.95 -12.79 -4.48
C PHE A 405 -5.16 -14.31 -4.55
N SER A 406 -5.84 -14.84 -3.55
CA SER A 406 -6.00 -16.29 -3.33
C SER A 406 -7.37 -16.80 -3.80
N LEU A 407 -8.18 -15.93 -4.39
CA LEU A 407 -9.49 -16.28 -4.92
C LEU A 407 -9.37 -16.91 -6.30
N TYR A 408 -10.44 -17.53 -6.75
CA TYR A 408 -10.47 -18.18 -8.07
C TYR A 408 -10.56 -17.13 -9.18
N GLY A 409 -9.41 -16.83 -9.79
CA GLY A 409 -9.28 -15.79 -10.79
C GLY A 409 -10.11 -15.97 -12.05
N ASN A 410 -10.42 -17.23 -12.41
CA ASN A 410 -11.26 -17.57 -13.55
C ASN A 410 -12.77 -17.51 -13.25
N LEU A 411 -13.15 -17.38 -12.00
CA LEU A 411 -14.53 -17.24 -11.58
C LEU A 411 -14.91 -15.75 -11.50
N LYS A 412 -16.19 -15.46 -11.68
CA LYS A 412 -16.76 -14.13 -11.48
C LYS A 412 -16.85 -13.78 -9.99
N ILE A 413 -17.16 -12.52 -9.68
CA ILE A 413 -17.33 -12.06 -8.29
C ILE A 413 -18.37 -12.91 -7.54
N LYS A 414 -19.56 -13.07 -8.12
CA LYS A 414 -20.67 -13.82 -7.48
C LYS A 414 -20.29 -15.27 -7.24
N ASP A 415 -19.60 -15.91 -8.18
CA ASP A 415 -19.17 -17.31 -8.06
C ASP A 415 -18.12 -17.49 -6.94
N ASN A 416 -17.19 -16.51 -6.78
CA ASN A 416 -16.26 -16.51 -5.66
C ASN A 416 -16.98 -16.36 -4.32
N LEU A 417 -17.90 -15.39 -4.19
CA LEU A 417 -18.71 -15.21 -2.99
C LEU A 417 -19.54 -16.47 -2.67
N ASP A 418 -20.15 -17.07 -3.68
CA ASP A 418 -20.92 -18.30 -3.53
C ASP A 418 -20.04 -19.46 -3.04
N PHE A 419 -18.86 -19.66 -3.63
CA PHE A 419 -17.91 -20.70 -3.23
C PHE A 419 -17.47 -20.53 -1.76
N PHE A 420 -17.01 -19.32 -1.38
CA PHE A 420 -16.53 -19.09 -0.02
C PHE A 420 -17.65 -19.13 1.03
N SER A 421 -18.86 -18.67 0.70
CA SER A 421 -20.04 -18.82 1.58
C SER A 421 -20.32 -20.27 1.89
N GLY A 422 -20.17 -21.16 0.90
CA GLY A 422 -20.32 -22.60 1.07
C GLY A 422 -19.24 -23.21 1.97
N ILE A 423 -17.97 -22.81 1.80
CA ILE A 423 -16.86 -23.25 2.67
C ILE A 423 -17.12 -22.90 4.14
N TYR A 424 -17.62 -21.70 4.41
CA TYR A 424 -17.96 -21.24 5.75
C TYR A 424 -19.31 -21.75 6.26
N GLY A 425 -19.98 -22.65 5.53
CA GLY A 425 -21.17 -23.34 5.99
C GLY A 425 -22.46 -22.52 5.92
N LEU A 426 -22.49 -21.42 5.17
CA LEU A 426 -23.71 -20.67 4.91
C LEU A 426 -24.63 -21.48 3.97
N LYS A 427 -25.94 -21.58 4.28
CA LYS A 427 -26.89 -22.42 3.56
C LYS A 427 -28.16 -21.66 3.16
N ASN A 428 -28.78 -22.13 2.08
CA ASN A 428 -30.10 -21.69 1.63
C ASN A 428 -30.24 -20.15 1.53
N LYS A 429 -31.38 -19.64 1.92
CA LYS A 429 -31.73 -18.23 1.84
C LYS A 429 -30.70 -17.30 2.53
N LYS A 430 -30.17 -17.69 3.69
CA LYS A 430 -29.13 -16.91 4.40
C LYS A 430 -27.85 -16.73 3.55
N ARG A 431 -27.50 -17.73 2.75
CA ARG A 431 -26.34 -17.67 1.82
C ARG A 431 -26.59 -16.62 0.73
N GLU A 432 -27.75 -16.65 0.09
CA GLU A 432 -28.12 -15.70 -0.96
C GLU A 432 -28.19 -14.28 -0.42
N GLU A 433 -28.89 -14.06 0.70
CA GLU A 433 -28.96 -12.75 1.36
C GLU A 433 -27.58 -12.18 1.68
N LYS A 434 -26.64 -13.03 2.16
CA LYS A 434 -25.29 -12.59 2.50
C LYS A 434 -24.44 -12.27 1.27
N ILE A 435 -24.63 -12.99 0.17
CA ILE A 435 -23.96 -12.69 -1.11
C ILE A 435 -24.43 -11.33 -1.65
N GLU A 436 -25.75 -11.09 -1.67
CA GLU A 436 -26.31 -9.81 -2.13
C GLU A 436 -25.85 -8.66 -1.23
N GLU A 437 -25.82 -8.85 0.08
CA GLU A 437 -25.28 -7.88 1.03
C GLU A 437 -23.82 -7.53 0.71
N MET A 438 -22.95 -8.51 0.45
CA MET A 438 -21.55 -8.26 0.07
C MET A 438 -21.43 -7.53 -1.27
N ILE A 439 -22.26 -7.86 -2.24
CA ILE A 439 -22.30 -7.17 -3.54
C ILE A 439 -22.66 -5.69 -3.37
N GLU A 440 -23.57 -5.37 -2.48
CA GLU A 440 -24.01 -4.00 -2.22
C GLU A 440 -22.97 -3.21 -1.42
N ILE A 441 -22.48 -3.75 -0.29
CA ILE A 441 -21.53 -3.07 0.60
C ILE A 441 -20.24 -2.72 -0.11
N PHE A 442 -19.70 -3.63 -0.94
CA PHE A 442 -18.42 -3.46 -1.62
C PHE A 442 -18.54 -2.91 -3.06
N ASP A 443 -19.73 -2.47 -3.46
CA ASP A 443 -20.04 -1.87 -4.76
C ASP A 443 -19.56 -2.72 -5.96
N PHE A 444 -19.94 -4.00 -5.97
CA PHE A 444 -19.55 -4.92 -7.03
C PHE A 444 -20.47 -4.90 -8.26
N LYS A 445 -21.60 -4.17 -8.23
CA LYS A 445 -22.64 -4.24 -9.28
C LYS A 445 -22.08 -4.06 -10.71
N ASN A 446 -21.16 -3.09 -10.88
CA ASN A 446 -20.58 -2.77 -12.19
C ASN A 446 -19.56 -3.82 -12.68
N TYR A 447 -19.08 -4.70 -11.82
CA TYR A 447 -18.00 -5.66 -12.09
C TYR A 447 -18.47 -7.12 -12.13
N LEU A 448 -19.76 -7.40 -11.92
CA LEU A 448 -20.31 -8.76 -11.81
C LEU A 448 -20.09 -9.62 -13.07
N HIS A 449 -19.95 -8.98 -14.23
CA HIS A 449 -19.72 -9.66 -15.51
C HIS A 449 -18.25 -10.08 -15.70
N LEU A 450 -17.31 -9.51 -14.94
CA LEU A 450 -15.89 -9.75 -15.09
C LEU A 450 -15.40 -10.94 -14.26
N ASN A 451 -14.40 -11.64 -14.78
CA ASN A 451 -13.65 -12.63 -14.01
C ASN A 451 -12.72 -11.93 -13.02
N ALA A 452 -12.49 -12.57 -11.88
CA ALA A 452 -11.70 -11.97 -10.80
C ALA A 452 -10.27 -11.57 -11.22
N ASN A 453 -9.63 -12.30 -12.14
CA ASN A 453 -8.32 -11.93 -12.69
C ASN A 453 -8.34 -10.61 -13.47
N SER A 454 -9.46 -10.23 -14.06
CA SER A 454 -9.61 -9.01 -14.88
C SER A 454 -10.00 -7.78 -14.07
N LEU A 455 -10.27 -7.94 -12.77
CA LEU A 455 -10.66 -6.84 -11.90
C LEU A 455 -9.47 -5.90 -11.61
N PRO A 456 -9.71 -4.60 -11.43
CA PRO A 456 -8.74 -3.69 -10.82
C PRO A 456 -8.28 -4.19 -9.44
N LEU A 457 -7.06 -3.83 -9.03
CA LEU A 457 -6.47 -4.35 -7.80
C LEU A 457 -7.31 -4.02 -6.56
N GLY A 458 -7.79 -2.77 -6.43
CA GLY A 458 -8.66 -2.37 -5.32
C GLY A 458 -9.95 -3.19 -5.23
N ILE A 459 -10.58 -3.52 -6.38
CA ILE A 459 -11.77 -4.39 -6.42
C ILE A 459 -11.43 -5.84 -6.05
N LYS A 460 -10.27 -6.34 -6.46
CA LYS A 460 -9.76 -7.66 -6.03
C LYS A 460 -9.60 -7.73 -4.51
N GLN A 461 -9.03 -6.70 -3.92
CA GLN A 461 -8.84 -6.64 -2.47
C GLN A 461 -10.17 -6.54 -1.73
N ARG A 462 -11.12 -5.72 -2.22
CA ARG A 462 -12.49 -5.68 -1.68
C ARG A 462 -13.15 -7.06 -1.73
N LEU A 463 -13.02 -7.79 -2.84
CA LEU A 463 -13.57 -9.15 -2.98
C LEU A 463 -12.91 -10.12 -2.00
N SER A 464 -11.59 -10.02 -1.81
CA SER A 464 -10.87 -10.84 -0.82
C SER A 464 -11.35 -10.57 0.61
N LEU A 465 -11.55 -9.29 0.96
CA LEU A 465 -12.10 -8.91 2.25
C LEU A 465 -13.53 -9.43 2.41
N ALA A 466 -14.41 -9.20 1.43
CA ALA A 466 -15.80 -9.67 1.45
C ALA A 466 -15.87 -11.19 1.71
N CYS A 467 -15.09 -11.99 0.99
CA CYS A 467 -15.01 -13.44 1.19
C CYS A 467 -14.50 -13.82 2.59
N SER A 468 -13.58 -13.03 3.18
CA SER A 468 -13.01 -13.33 4.51
C SER A 468 -13.90 -12.94 5.69
N VAL A 469 -14.90 -12.05 5.47
CA VAL A 469 -15.75 -11.50 6.56
C VAL A 469 -17.22 -11.91 6.46
N MET A 470 -17.69 -12.44 5.34
CA MET A 470 -19.11 -12.73 5.09
C MET A 470 -19.74 -13.71 6.09
N HIS A 471 -18.95 -14.53 6.78
CA HIS A 471 -19.39 -15.47 7.81
C HIS A 471 -19.31 -14.90 9.23
N GLU A 472 -19.00 -13.60 9.38
CA GLU A 472 -18.91 -12.86 10.65
C GLU A 472 -17.92 -13.50 11.64
N PRO A 473 -16.61 -13.57 11.28
CA PRO A 473 -15.60 -14.21 12.12
C PRO A 473 -15.38 -13.45 13.43
N LYS A 474 -14.96 -14.17 14.48
CA LYS A 474 -14.54 -13.57 15.77
C LYS A 474 -13.08 -13.07 15.71
N VAL A 475 -12.27 -13.71 14.90
CA VAL A 475 -10.87 -13.37 14.67
C VAL A 475 -10.63 -13.23 13.16
N LEU A 476 -9.99 -12.15 12.76
CA LEU A 476 -9.70 -11.86 11.36
C LEU A 476 -8.20 -11.65 11.17
N PHE A 477 -7.62 -12.41 10.25
CA PHE A 477 -6.23 -12.28 9.83
C PHE A 477 -6.16 -11.61 8.45
N LEU A 478 -5.48 -10.47 8.35
CA LEU A 478 -5.33 -9.68 7.14
C LEU A 478 -3.84 -9.58 6.78
N ASP A 479 -3.40 -10.31 5.75
CA ASP A 479 -2.01 -10.33 5.33
C ASP A 479 -1.78 -9.30 4.21
N GLU A 480 -1.23 -8.14 4.57
CA GLU A 480 -1.01 -6.97 3.70
C GLU A 480 -2.27 -6.56 2.89
N PRO A 481 -3.40 -6.30 3.55
CA PRO A 481 -4.71 -6.18 2.90
C PRO A 481 -4.81 -5.02 1.91
N THR A 482 -4.01 -4.00 2.07
CA THR A 482 -4.05 -2.75 1.30
C THR A 482 -2.80 -2.55 0.43
N SER A 483 -1.98 -3.58 0.28
CA SER A 483 -0.77 -3.51 -0.55
C SER A 483 -1.12 -3.25 -2.01
N GLY A 484 -0.56 -2.18 -2.59
CA GLY A 484 -0.82 -1.74 -3.95
C GLY A 484 -2.19 -1.10 -4.18
N VAL A 485 -2.95 -0.82 -3.12
CA VAL A 485 -4.26 -0.19 -3.19
C VAL A 485 -4.13 1.33 -3.04
N ASP A 486 -4.93 2.06 -3.78
CA ASP A 486 -4.96 3.51 -3.71
C ASP A 486 -5.42 4.05 -2.34
N PRO A 487 -5.09 5.31 -1.99
CA PRO A 487 -5.37 5.87 -0.67
C PRO A 487 -6.86 5.91 -0.30
N ILE A 488 -7.75 6.08 -1.27
CA ILE A 488 -9.21 6.14 -1.03
C ILE A 488 -9.72 4.77 -0.61
N THR A 489 -9.40 3.75 -1.40
CA THR A 489 -9.75 2.36 -1.10
C THR A 489 -9.11 1.91 0.22
N ARG A 490 -7.88 2.35 0.52
CA ARG A 490 -7.22 2.08 1.82
C ARG A 490 -8.03 2.63 2.99
N LYS A 491 -8.50 3.88 2.92
CA LYS A 491 -9.35 4.49 3.97
C LYS A 491 -10.66 3.73 4.18
N GLU A 492 -11.28 3.28 3.10
CA GLU A 492 -12.49 2.46 3.16
C GLU A 492 -12.24 1.13 3.89
N PHE A 493 -11.13 0.44 3.58
CA PHE A 493 -10.72 -0.76 4.30
C PHE A 493 -10.58 -0.53 5.81
N TRP A 494 -9.89 0.55 6.19
CA TRP A 494 -9.71 0.87 7.60
C TRP A 494 -11.01 1.29 8.29
N THR A 495 -11.97 1.87 7.57
CA THR A 495 -13.32 2.12 8.08
C THR A 495 -14.03 0.81 8.41
N HIS A 496 -13.94 -0.21 7.53
CA HIS A 496 -14.49 -1.55 7.81
C HIS A 496 -13.77 -2.23 8.98
N ILE A 497 -12.44 -2.20 9.02
CA ILE A 497 -11.62 -2.77 10.10
C ILE A 497 -11.99 -2.15 11.46
N ASN A 498 -12.01 -0.83 11.56
CA ASN A 498 -12.39 -0.12 12.79
C ASN A 498 -13.83 -0.43 13.22
N GLY A 499 -14.75 -0.54 12.26
CA GLY A 499 -16.14 -0.92 12.53
C GLY A 499 -16.24 -2.33 13.13
N MET A 500 -15.55 -3.31 12.56
CA MET A 500 -15.53 -4.69 13.07
C MET A 500 -14.94 -4.79 14.47
N VAL A 501 -13.87 -4.06 14.75
CA VAL A 501 -13.25 -4.01 16.09
C VAL A 501 -14.19 -3.41 17.12
N LYS A 502 -14.97 -2.37 16.77
CA LYS A 502 -16.03 -1.83 17.64
C LYS A 502 -17.10 -2.87 17.98
N LYS A 503 -17.37 -3.82 17.09
CA LYS A 503 -18.27 -4.97 17.33
C LYS A 503 -17.62 -6.11 18.14
N GLY A 504 -16.33 -5.99 18.47
CA GLY A 504 -15.59 -6.95 19.29
C GLY A 504 -14.80 -7.99 18.48
N VAL A 505 -14.67 -7.84 17.17
CA VAL A 505 -13.79 -8.69 16.35
C VAL A 505 -12.33 -8.34 16.67
N SER A 506 -11.50 -9.35 16.94
CA SER A 506 -10.05 -9.15 17.09
C SER A 506 -9.36 -9.32 15.73
N ILE A 507 -8.56 -8.35 15.35
CA ILE A 507 -7.97 -8.30 14.03
C ILE A 507 -6.46 -8.28 14.12
N MET A 508 -5.83 -9.15 13.35
CA MET A 508 -4.40 -9.21 13.17
C MET A 508 -4.06 -8.78 11.74
N VAL A 509 -3.22 -7.76 11.62
CA VAL A 509 -2.84 -7.18 10.30
C VAL A 509 -1.35 -7.29 10.12
N THR A 510 -0.88 -7.79 8.97
CA THR A 510 0.49 -7.53 8.55
C THR A 510 0.51 -6.31 7.64
N THR A 511 1.46 -5.46 7.81
CA THR A 511 1.68 -4.33 6.91
C THR A 511 3.16 -3.98 6.81
N HIS A 512 3.51 -3.34 5.74
CA HIS A 512 4.76 -2.62 5.55
C HIS A 512 4.54 -1.11 5.43
N PHE A 513 3.29 -0.64 5.56
CA PHE A 513 2.94 0.78 5.59
C PHE A 513 3.03 1.32 7.02
N MET A 514 3.84 2.35 7.21
CA MET A 514 4.05 2.95 8.52
C MET A 514 2.80 3.67 9.02
N ASP A 515 2.03 4.27 8.11
CA ASP A 515 0.77 4.95 8.44
C ASP A 515 -0.29 3.98 8.96
N GLU A 516 -0.33 2.76 8.41
CA GLU A 516 -1.27 1.73 8.88
C GLU A 516 -0.92 1.21 10.28
N ALA A 517 0.36 1.21 10.62
CA ALA A 517 0.79 0.87 11.97
C ALA A 517 0.20 1.82 13.02
N GLU A 518 -0.01 3.10 12.69
CA GLU A 518 -0.63 4.09 13.58
C GLU A 518 -2.10 3.76 13.93
N TYR A 519 -2.79 2.98 13.10
CA TYR A 519 -4.18 2.56 13.34
C TYR A 519 -4.30 1.35 14.30
N CYS A 520 -3.20 0.66 14.54
CA CYS A 520 -3.16 -0.51 15.42
C CYS A 520 -3.21 -0.10 16.90
N ASP A 521 -3.70 -1.02 17.75
CA ASP A 521 -3.66 -0.84 19.20
C ASP A 521 -2.31 -1.26 19.76
N LYS A 522 -1.75 -2.32 19.19
CA LYS A 522 -0.39 -2.80 19.48
C LYS A 522 0.31 -3.22 18.20
N ILE A 523 1.61 -3.10 18.20
CA ILE A 523 2.48 -3.45 17.08
C ILE A 523 3.60 -4.37 17.58
N MET A 524 3.96 -5.32 16.75
CA MET A 524 5.20 -6.08 16.87
C MET A 524 6.07 -5.84 15.63
N LEU A 525 7.29 -5.38 15.84
CA LEU A 525 8.28 -5.24 14.80
C LEU A 525 9.03 -6.55 14.62
N ILE A 526 8.87 -7.16 13.44
CA ILE A 526 9.55 -8.42 13.10
C ILE A 526 10.66 -8.14 12.10
N TYR A 527 11.87 -8.61 12.44
CA TYR A 527 13.03 -8.51 11.58
C TYR A 527 13.86 -9.80 11.66
N LYS A 528 14.28 -10.34 10.51
CA LYS A 528 15.03 -11.61 10.40
C LYS A 528 14.39 -12.77 11.22
N GLY A 529 13.07 -12.85 11.22
CA GLY A 529 12.31 -13.89 11.94
C GLY A 529 12.14 -13.66 13.45
N LYS A 530 12.65 -12.57 14.00
CA LYS A 530 12.60 -12.28 15.45
C LYS A 530 11.76 -11.03 15.74
N ASN A 531 11.17 -10.98 16.93
CA ASN A 531 10.59 -9.78 17.49
C ASN A 531 11.71 -8.85 17.98
N ILE A 532 11.85 -7.66 17.38
CA ILE A 532 12.86 -6.67 17.77
C ILE A 532 12.31 -5.57 18.68
N ALA A 533 11.01 -5.32 18.64
CA ALA A 533 10.31 -4.40 19.55
C ALA A 533 8.80 -4.65 19.49
N SER A 534 8.09 -4.40 20.59
CA SER A 534 6.63 -4.46 20.63
C SER A 534 6.07 -3.43 21.60
N GLY A 535 4.90 -2.90 21.31
CA GLY A 535 4.20 -1.89 22.10
C GLY A 535 3.10 -1.19 21.30
N THR A 536 2.52 -0.15 21.86
CA THR A 536 1.65 0.77 21.12
C THR A 536 2.47 1.58 20.11
N PRO A 537 1.84 2.17 19.06
CA PRO A 537 2.56 3.06 18.14
C PRO A 537 3.33 4.17 18.86
N ASP A 538 2.72 4.79 19.88
CA ASP A 538 3.34 5.89 20.62
C ASP A 538 4.53 5.43 21.48
N GLU A 539 4.44 4.25 22.11
CA GLU A 539 5.57 3.64 22.83
C GLU A 539 6.75 3.37 21.91
N LEU A 540 6.50 2.79 20.71
CA LEU A 540 7.57 2.50 19.75
C LEU A 540 8.24 3.78 19.22
N LYS A 541 7.46 4.82 18.94
CA LYS A 541 8.00 6.15 18.56
C LYS A 541 8.84 6.75 19.67
N ALA A 542 8.38 6.64 20.92
CA ALA A 542 9.10 7.18 22.10
C ALA A 542 10.46 6.53 22.34
N LEU A 543 10.68 5.27 21.90
CA LEU A 543 12.01 4.61 21.97
C LEU A 543 13.08 5.32 21.12
N VAL A 544 12.68 6.14 20.16
CA VAL A 544 13.58 6.80 19.21
C VAL A 544 13.66 8.30 19.46
N GLY A 545 12.54 8.92 19.79
CA GLY A 545 12.52 10.35 20.13
C GLY A 545 11.10 10.92 20.21
N PRO A 546 10.93 12.10 20.84
CA PRO A 546 9.62 12.68 21.11
C PRO A 546 8.82 13.08 19.87
N ASN A 547 9.50 13.33 18.75
CA ASN A 547 8.89 13.73 17.48
C ASN A 547 9.11 12.70 16.37
N ALA A 548 9.51 11.46 16.73
CA ALA A 548 9.76 10.42 15.75
C ALA A 548 8.45 9.98 15.08
N SER A 549 8.49 9.75 13.76
CA SER A 549 7.44 9.04 13.03
C SER A 549 7.57 7.53 13.23
N MET A 550 6.54 6.76 12.85
CA MET A 550 6.64 5.30 12.82
C MET A 550 7.73 4.82 11.85
N GLN A 551 7.97 5.55 10.77
CA GLN A 551 9.05 5.26 9.83
C GLN A 551 10.44 5.44 10.48
N ASP A 552 10.64 6.52 11.24
CA ASP A 552 11.90 6.75 11.98
C ASP A 552 12.10 5.66 13.04
N ALA A 553 11.04 5.30 13.77
CA ALA A 553 11.07 4.23 14.75
C ALA A 553 11.49 2.91 14.11
N PHE A 554 10.86 2.52 13.02
CA PHE A 554 11.16 1.29 12.31
C PHE A 554 12.61 1.25 11.80
N ILE A 555 13.06 2.28 11.08
CA ILE A 555 14.41 2.33 10.51
C ILE A 555 15.48 2.30 11.62
N THR A 556 15.27 3.07 12.69
CA THR A 556 16.24 3.17 13.79
C THR A 556 16.35 1.86 14.54
N LEU A 557 15.22 1.21 14.86
CA LEU A 557 15.21 -0.06 15.58
C LEU A 557 15.81 -1.20 14.75
N VAL A 558 15.56 -1.24 13.44
CA VAL A 558 16.19 -2.20 12.53
C VAL A 558 17.71 -1.98 12.47
N LYS A 559 18.15 -0.72 12.28
CA LYS A 559 19.60 -0.39 12.24
C LYS A 559 20.30 -0.70 13.57
N LYS A 560 19.62 -0.48 14.70
CA LYS A 560 20.16 -0.84 16.01
C LYS A 560 20.34 -2.34 16.14
N TYR A 561 19.33 -3.12 15.76
CA TYR A 561 19.37 -4.58 15.77
C TYR A 561 20.50 -5.13 14.88
N ASP A 562 20.68 -4.60 13.66
CA ASP A 562 21.77 -5.03 12.76
C ASP A 562 23.17 -4.75 13.31
N LYS A 563 23.35 -3.71 14.14
CA LYS A 563 24.62 -3.39 14.79
C LYS A 563 24.89 -4.29 16.00
N GLU A 564 23.86 -4.77 16.68
CA GLU A 564 23.97 -5.67 17.84
C GLU A 564 24.16 -7.14 17.40
N ASP A 565 23.80 -7.47 16.15
CA ASP A 565 23.89 -8.83 15.57
C ASP A 565 25.25 -9.06 14.85
N LEU A 566 26.11 -8.02 14.76
CA LEU A 566 27.48 -8.04 14.22
C LEU A 566 28.50 -8.16 15.36
#